data_3fd4c6c819529dbd4ffa5a75c21bc131
#
_entry.id   3fd4c6c819529dbd4ffa5a75c21bc131
#
_cell.length_a   1.000
_cell.length_b   1.000
_cell.length_c   1.000
_cell.angle_alpha   90.00
_cell.angle_beta   90.00
_cell.angle_gamma   90.00
#
_symmetry.space_group_name_H-M   'P 1'
#
loop_
_entity.id
_entity.type
_entity.pdbx_description
1 polymer ?
#
loop_
_entity_poly.entity_id
_entity_poly.type
_entity_poly.pdbx_seq_one_letter_code
_entity_poly.pdbx_strand_id
1 'polypeptide(L)'
;MRCLMPSSNDYLEYVLDLLRYVPDIHYKKMMGEFLLYSGDTLFGGIYDNRFLIKKSPASEKRDFRETIPYPGAKAMLLVDIEDPFEIERIVDELCVSLR
;
A
#
# COMPACT_ATOMS: atom_id res chain seq x y z
N MET A 1 -20.87 -10.52 11.77
CA MET A 1 -20.14 -9.58 10.91
C MET A 1 -19.01 -8.91 11.69
N ARG A 2 -17.92 -8.74 11.04
CA ARG A 2 -16.77 -8.15 11.69
C ARG A 2 -16.73 -6.64 11.43
N CYS A 3 -16.55 -5.86 12.48
CA CYS A 3 -16.33 -4.43 12.32
C CYS A 3 -14.95 -4.19 11.72
N LEU A 4 -14.77 -3.00 11.16
CA LEU A 4 -13.44 -2.61 10.72
C LEU A 4 -12.51 -2.59 11.92
N MET A 5 -11.42 -3.29 11.82
CA MET A 5 -10.43 -3.36 12.89
C MET A 5 -9.21 -2.55 12.51
N PRO A 6 -8.56 -1.92 13.50
CA PRO A 6 -7.30 -1.24 13.21
C PRO A 6 -6.28 -2.22 12.67
N SER A 7 -5.43 -1.75 11.78
CA SER A 7 -4.33 -2.56 11.30
C SER A 7 -3.35 -2.79 12.43
N SER A 8 -2.81 -4.00 12.51
CA SER A 8 -1.90 -4.36 13.59
C SER A 8 -0.47 -3.91 13.28
N ASN A 9 0.33 -3.72 14.34
CA ASN A 9 1.74 -3.43 14.17
C ASN A 9 2.47 -4.61 13.53
N ASP A 10 2.03 -5.83 13.82
CA ASP A 10 2.66 -7.00 13.20
C ASP A 10 2.49 -6.98 11.69
N TYR A 11 1.31 -6.62 11.23
CA TYR A 11 1.07 -6.54 9.79
C TYR A 11 1.87 -5.39 9.17
N LEU A 12 1.97 -4.26 9.87
CA LEU A 12 2.80 -3.15 9.41
C LEU A 12 4.25 -3.60 9.23
N GLU A 13 4.80 -4.32 10.19
CA GLU A 13 6.18 -4.77 10.08
C GLU A 13 6.36 -5.76 8.94
N TYR A 14 5.37 -6.62 8.73
CA TYR A 14 5.40 -7.54 7.60
C TYR A 14 5.45 -6.76 6.27
N VAL A 15 4.62 -5.74 6.13
CA VAL A 15 4.60 -4.95 4.90
C VAL A 15 5.89 -4.15 4.73
N LEU A 16 6.40 -3.57 5.83
CA LEU A 16 7.68 -2.84 5.76
C LEU A 16 8.81 -3.76 5.32
N ASP A 17 8.78 -5.02 5.74
CA ASP A 17 9.77 -5.98 5.28
C ASP A 17 9.64 -6.24 3.78
N LEU A 18 8.41 -6.32 3.27
CA LEU A 18 8.19 -6.45 1.83
C LEU A 18 8.71 -5.23 1.07
N LEU A 19 8.74 -4.08 1.72
CA LEU A 19 9.15 -2.82 1.11
C LEU A 19 10.62 -2.49 1.36
N ARG A 20 11.41 -3.45 1.84
CA ARG A 20 12.77 -3.17 2.29
C ARG A 20 13.72 -2.69 1.20
N TYR A 21 13.40 -2.95 -0.06
CA TYR A 21 14.22 -2.46 -1.16
C TYR A 21 13.73 -1.15 -1.75
N VAL A 22 12.58 -0.64 -1.29
CA VAL A 22 12.06 0.64 -1.75
C VAL A 22 12.77 1.74 -0.98
N PRO A 23 13.35 2.73 -1.67
CA PRO A 23 14.12 3.76 -0.98
C PRO A 23 13.22 4.70 -0.19
N ASP A 24 13.75 5.16 0.95
CA ASP A 24 13.16 6.25 1.73
C ASP A 24 11.73 5.95 2.18
N ILE A 25 11.50 4.71 2.65
CA ILE A 25 10.18 4.27 3.12
C ILE A 25 9.92 4.84 4.50
N HIS A 26 8.74 5.43 4.66
CA HIS A 26 8.23 5.74 5.98
C HIS A 26 6.71 5.65 5.98
N TYR A 27 6.15 5.68 7.17
CA TYR A 27 4.72 5.55 7.33
C TYR A 27 4.19 6.59 8.31
N LYS A 28 2.89 6.82 8.24
CA LYS A 28 2.21 7.70 9.18
C LYS A 28 0.97 6.98 9.69
N LYS A 29 0.85 6.85 11.00
CA LYS A 29 -0.33 6.24 11.59
C LYS A 29 -1.45 7.25 11.63
N MET A 30 -2.66 6.81 11.22
CA MET A 30 -3.80 7.70 11.20
C MET A 30 -5.07 6.88 11.42
N MET A 31 -5.74 7.10 12.56
CA MET A 31 -7.04 6.51 12.87
C MET A 31 -7.05 4.99 12.72
N GLY A 32 -6.00 4.35 13.23
CA GLY A 32 -5.90 2.89 13.20
C GLY A 32 -5.39 2.32 11.91
N GLU A 33 -5.00 3.16 10.97
CA GLU A 33 -4.48 2.74 9.68
C GLU A 33 -3.12 3.36 9.46
N PHE A 34 -2.41 2.89 8.43
CA PHE A 34 -1.07 3.40 8.14
C PHE A 34 -1.01 3.89 6.71
N LEU A 35 -0.48 5.09 6.53
CA LEU A 35 -0.19 5.63 5.21
C LEU A 35 1.27 5.34 4.90
N LEU A 36 1.57 4.98 3.66
CA LEU A 36 2.91 4.57 3.26
C LEU A 36 3.47 5.55 2.23
N TYR A 37 4.69 5.98 2.48
CA TYR A 37 5.38 6.98 1.65
C TYR A 37 6.72 6.44 1.18
N SER A 38 7.12 6.84 -0.03
CA SER A 38 8.50 6.74 -0.48
C SER A 38 8.96 8.17 -0.71
N GLY A 39 9.87 8.66 0.11
CA GLY A 39 10.17 10.08 0.12
C GLY A 39 8.92 10.88 0.49
N ASP A 40 8.56 11.83 -0.33
CA ASP A 40 7.35 12.64 -0.12
C ASP A 40 6.13 12.08 -0.83
N THR A 41 6.26 10.95 -1.51
CA THR A 41 5.18 10.43 -2.34
C THR A 41 4.35 9.41 -1.56
N LEU A 42 3.08 9.73 -1.35
CA LEU A 42 2.13 8.81 -0.74
C LEU A 42 1.68 7.83 -1.82
N PHE A 43 2.09 6.55 -1.71
CA PHE A 43 1.77 5.57 -2.76
C PHE A 43 0.73 4.55 -2.33
N GLY A 44 0.44 4.43 -1.05
CA GLY A 44 -0.52 3.45 -0.61
C GLY A 44 -0.68 3.46 0.89
N GLY A 45 -1.15 2.37 1.43
CA GLY A 45 -1.34 2.27 2.86
C GLY A 45 -1.76 0.88 3.29
N ILE A 46 -1.95 0.74 4.58
CA ILE A 46 -2.42 -0.50 5.20
C ILE A 46 -3.78 -0.20 5.82
N TYR A 47 -4.82 -0.88 5.34
CA TYR A 47 -6.20 -0.65 5.75
C TYR A 47 -6.80 -2.00 6.13
N ASP A 48 -7.18 -2.16 7.39
CA ASP A 48 -7.80 -3.40 7.89
C ASP A 48 -6.92 -4.61 7.55
N ASN A 49 -5.62 -4.48 7.83
CA ASN A 49 -4.60 -5.50 7.54
C ASN A 49 -4.59 -5.91 6.07
N ARG A 50 -4.74 -4.93 5.18
CA ARG A 50 -4.60 -5.14 3.74
C ARG A 50 -3.62 -4.11 3.21
N PHE A 51 -2.66 -4.56 2.39
CA PHE A 51 -1.68 -3.68 1.77
C PHE A 51 -2.27 -3.21 0.43
N LEU A 52 -2.63 -1.93 0.36
CA LEU A 52 -3.25 -1.34 -0.82
C LEU A 52 -2.36 -0.26 -1.40
N ILE A 53 -2.34 -0.16 -2.73
CA ILE A 53 -1.60 0.91 -3.41
C ILE A 53 -2.57 1.71 -4.28
N LYS A 54 -2.17 2.94 -4.58
CA LYS A 54 -3.00 3.83 -5.38
C LYS A 54 -3.10 3.33 -6.81
N LYS A 55 -4.23 3.62 -7.45
CA LYS A 55 -4.43 3.33 -8.86
C LYS A 55 -3.77 4.42 -9.70
N SER A 56 -3.02 4.00 -10.71
CA SER A 56 -2.47 4.89 -11.73
C SER A 56 -2.20 4.03 -12.95
N PRO A 57 -1.92 4.62 -14.10
CA PRO A 57 -1.61 3.79 -15.27
C PRO A 57 -0.48 2.79 -14.99
N ALA A 58 0.49 3.16 -14.16
CA ALA A 58 1.60 2.26 -13.84
C ALA A 58 1.14 1.06 -13.04
N SER A 59 0.25 1.25 -12.04
CA SER A 59 -0.19 0.13 -11.21
C SER A 59 -1.35 -0.63 -11.86
N GLU A 60 -2.15 0.03 -12.69
CA GLU A 60 -3.31 -0.63 -13.31
C GLU A 60 -2.93 -1.63 -14.38
N LYS A 61 -1.72 -1.54 -14.94
CA LYS A 61 -1.27 -2.54 -15.89
C LYS A 61 -0.94 -3.87 -15.22
N ARG A 62 -0.89 -3.90 -13.89
CA ARG A 62 -0.81 -5.12 -13.11
C ARG A 62 -2.21 -5.60 -12.82
N ASP A 63 -2.42 -6.87 -12.77
CA ASP A 63 -3.76 -7.44 -12.64
C ASP A 63 -4.16 -7.59 -11.17
N PHE A 64 -4.00 -6.51 -10.39
CA PHE A 64 -4.38 -6.52 -8.98
C PHE A 64 -5.87 -6.30 -8.81
N ARG A 65 -6.43 -6.91 -7.76
CA ARG A 65 -7.83 -6.72 -7.43
C ARG A 65 -8.08 -5.32 -6.89
N GLU A 66 -9.15 -4.68 -7.36
CA GLU A 66 -9.59 -3.41 -6.81
C GLU A 66 -10.27 -3.63 -5.48
N THR A 67 -10.01 -2.76 -4.53
CA THR A 67 -10.53 -2.87 -3.17
C THR A 67 -10.80 -1.48 -2.65
N ILE A 68 -11.95 -1.31 -1.96
CA ILE A 68 -12.29 -0.05 -1.31
C ILE A 68 -11.64 -0.09 0.08
N PRO A 69 -10.72 0.85 0.41
CA PRO A 69 -10.04 0.81 1.70
C PRO A 69 -10.96 1.06 2.88
N TYR A 70 -11.98 1.90 2.69
CA TYR A 70 -12.99 2.15 3.72
C TYR A 70 -14.22 2.74 3.01
N PRO A 71 -15.39 2.68 3.64
CA PRO A 71 -16.62 3.15 2.98
C PRO A 71 -16.50 4.60 2.53
N GLY A 72 -16.87 4.85 1.29
CA GLY A 72 -16.82 6.20 0.70
C GLY A 72 -15.51 6.57 0.06
N ALA A 73 -14.47 5.74 0.18
CA ALA A 73 -13.18 6.04 -0.42
C ALA A 73 -13.13 5.56 -1.87
N LYS A 74 -12.15 6.10 -2.60
CA LYS A 74 -11.88 5.62 -3.96
C LYS A 74 -11.24 4.24 -3.89
N ALA A 75 -11.46 3.44 -4.92
CA ALA A 75 -10.87 2.11 -5.01
C ALA A 75 -9.35 2.21 -5.09
N MET A 76 -8.69 1.26 -4.46
CA MET A 76 -7.26 1.09 -4.54
C MET A 76 -6.99 -0.33 -5.01
N LEU A 77 -5.72 -0.70 -5.13
CA LEU A 77 -5.34 -2.02 -5.61
C LEU A 77 -4.74 -2.83 -4.48
N LEU A 78 -5.21 -4.06 -4.33
CA LEU A 78 -4.71 -4.97 -3.29
C LEU A 78 -3.44 -5.63 -3.78
N VAL A 79 -2.36 -5.45 -3.03
CA VAL A 79 -1.08 -6.09 -3.34
C VAL A 79 -1.09 -7.47 -2.68
N ASP A 80 -1.11 -8.51 -3.51
CA ASP A 80 -1.20 -9.88 -3.02
C ASP A 80 0.03 -10.71 -3.37
N ILE A 81 1.11 -10.06 -3.75
CA ILE A 81 2.37 -10.75 -4.02
C ILE A 81 3.32 -10.52 -2.85
N GLU A 82 4.30 -11.42 -2.71
CA GLU A 82 5.20 -11.40 -1.56
C GLU A 82 6.66 -11.32 -1.97
N ASP A 83 6.94 -10.98 -3.21
CA ASP A 83 8.30 -10.85 -3.71
C ASP A 83 8.78 -9.41 -3.54
N PRO A 84 9.74 -9.14 -2.62
CA PRO A 84 10.19 -7.77 -2.38
C PRO A 84 10.80 -7.10 -3.61
N PHE A 85 11.43 -7.86 -4.50
CA PHE A 85 11.99 -7.28 -5.72
C PHE A 85 10.90 -6.81 -6.67
N GLU A 86 9.85 -7.60 -6.80
CA GLU A 86 8.72 -7.21 -7.65
C GLU A 86 7.98 -6.03 -7.04
N ILE A 87 7.81 -6.02 -5.72
CA ILE A 87 7.15 -4.91 -5.03
C ILE A 87 7.96 -3.63 -5.20
N GLU A 88 9.28 -3.71 -5.10
CA GLU A 88 10.12 -2.52 -5.32
C GLU A 88 9.87 -1.94 -6.71
N ARG A 89 9.82 -2.80 -7.71
CA ARG A 89 9.59 -2.34 -9.09
C ARG A 89 8.23 -1.69 -9.24
N ILE A 90 7.21 -2.31 -8.66
CA ILE A 90 5.85 -1.77 -8.73
C ILE A 90 5.77 -0.41 -8.07
N VAL A 91 6.32 -0.28 -6.86
CA VAL A 91 6.25 0.97 -6.12
C VAL A 91 7.05 2.06 -6.82
N ASP A 92 8.21 1.71 -7.37
CA ASP A 92 9.02 2.68 -8.10
C ASP A 92 8.26 3.25 -9.30
N GLU A 93 7.67 2.37 -10.10
CA GLU A 93 6.90 2.81 -11.26
C GLU A 93 5.70 3.64 -10.83
N LEU A 94 5.04 3.22 -9.75
CA LEU A 94 3.87 3.95 -9.25
C LEU A 94 4.26 5.34 -8.77
N CYS A 95 5.34 5.45 -8.02
CA CYS A 95 5.78 6.76 -7.50
C CYS A 95 6.15 7.71 -8.63
N VAL A 96 6.81 7.20 -9.67
CA VAL A 96 7.11 8.02 -10.84
C VAL A 96 5.82 8.51 -11.49
N SER A 97 4.83 7.65 -11.57
CA SER A 97 3.54 7.99 -12.18
C SER A 97 2.76 9.02 -11.34
N LEU A 98 2.95 9.01 -10.01
CA LEU A 98 2.22 9.90 -9.12
C LEU A 98 2.86 11.26 -8.95
N ARG A 99 4.10 11.44 -9.38
CA ARG A 99 4.82 12.72 -9.27
C ARG A 99 4.42 13.71 -10.34
#